data_578531ac18e08abea3cc759dc70fe0e0
#
_entry.id   578531ac18e08abea3cc759dc70fe0e0
#
_cell.length_a   1.000
_cell.length_b   1.000
_cell.length_c   1.000
_cell.angle_alpha   90.00
_cell.angle_beta   90.00
_cell.angle_gamma   90.00
#
_symmetry.space_group_name_H-M   'P 1'
#
loop_
_entity.id
_entity.type
_entity.pdbx_description
1 polymer ?
#
loop_
_entity_poly.entity_id
_entity_poly.type
_entity_poly.pdbx_seq_one_letter_code
_entity_poly.pdbx_strand_id
1 'polypeptide(L)'
;TQQGAGEGLLVTSDGVTLRDFALENPKGDGVKSKAADNIVYHRIRVTWTRGPHPENGAYGVYPVESDGVLVDGVKVTGASDAGIYVGQSHNITVRNSIAEANVAGIEIENSRNALVEHNVATRNTGGILVFDLPNLPVMGGGNVIVANNLVVANDTPNFAPPGNIVAGVRRGT
;
A
#
# COMPACT_ATOMS: atom_id res chain seq x y z
N THR A 1 -2.54 -1.15 20.17
CA THR A 1 -2.40 0.23 19.65
C THR A 1 -0.96 0.68 19.78
N GLN A 2 -0.38 1.16 18.70
CA GLN A 2 0.94 1.77 18.75
C GLN A 2 0.78 3.28 18.89
N GLN A 3 1.38 3.86 19.93
CA GLN A 3 1.32 5.30 20.19
C GLN A 3 2.69 5.98 20.09
N GLY A 4 3.71 5.27 19.63
CA GLY A 4 5.06 5.79 19.42
C GLY A 4 5.26 6.42 18.05
N ALA A 5 6.44 6.94 17.78
CA ALA A 5 6.90 7.29 16.45
C ALA A 5 7.42 6.03 15.74
N GLY A 6 7.27 5.97 14.41
CA GLY A 6 7.81 4.90 13.59
C GLY A 6 6.75 3.92 13.08
N GLU A 7 7.22 2.91 12.41
CA GLU A 7 6.40 1.86 11.82
C GLU A 7 5.80 0.93 12.88
N GLY A 8 4.65 0.33 12.55
CA GLY A 8 4.07 -0.72 13.37
C GLY A 8 4.96 -1.95 13.45
N LEU A 9 5.43 -2.40 12.28
CA LEU A 9 6.42 -3.46 12.12
C LEU A 9 7.40 -3.09 11.00
N LEU A 10 8.68 -3.36 11.21
CA LEU A 10 9.72 -3.28 10.19
C LEU A 10 10.38 -4.64 9.99
N VAL A 11 10.45 -5.09 8.74
CA VAL A 11 11.09 -6.34 8.32
C VAL A 11 12.22 -6.01 7.36
N THR A 12 13.41 -6.55 7.65
CA THR A 12 14.62 -6.39 6.84
C THR A 12 15.30 -7.73 6.56
N SER A 13 14.58 -8.83 6.72
CA SER A 13 15.08 -10.19 6.49
C SER A 13 14.23 -10.90 5.46
N ASP A 14 14.85 -11.73 4.64
CA ASP A 14 14.20 -12.51 3.61
C ASP A 14 13.33 -13.65 4.15
N GLY A 15 12.38 -14.12 3.33
CA GLY A 15 11.58 -15.30 3.60
C GLY A 15 10.60 -15.15 4.75
N VAL A 16 10.21 -13.93 5.11
CA VAL A 16 9.32 -13.68 6.25
C VAL A 16 7.86 -13.77 5.84
N THR A 17 7.07 -14.52 6.58
CA THR A 17 5.61 -14.54 6.48
C THR A 17 4.99 -13.83 7.66
N LEU A 18 4.27 -12.77 7.38
CA LEU A 18 3.49 -11.97 8.33
C LEU A 18 2.01 -12.30 8.14
N ARG A 19 1.33 -12.79 9.18
CA ARG A 19 -0.07 -13.19 9.01
C ARG A 19 -0.92 -13.12 10.26
N ASP A 20 -2.25 -13.01 10.05
CA ASP A 20 -3.27 -13.23 11.06
C ASP A 20 -3.19 -12.24 12.25
N PHE A 21 -2.94 -10.96 11.98
CA PHE A 21 -2.95 -9.93 13.02
C PHE A 21 -3.56 -8.61 12.53
N ALA A 22 -3.79 -7.71 13.47
CA ALA A 22 -4.26 -6.36 13.20
C ALA A 22 -3.39 -5.32 13.88
N LEU A 23 -3.19 -4.20 13.20
CA LEU A 23 -2.58 -2.98 13.72
C LEU A 23 -3.61 -1.86 13.71
N GLU A 24 -3.69 -1.14 14.80
CA GLU A 24 -4.56 0.03 14.92
C GLU A 24 -3.76 1.27 15.26
N ASN A 25 -3.99 2.33 14.48
CA ASN A 25 -3.39 3.65 14.68
C ASN A 25 -1.85 3.62 14.78
N PRO A 26 -1.12 2.91 13.89
CA PRO A 26 0.33 3.10 13.84
C PRO A 26 0.63 4.56 13.52
N LYS A 27 1.67 5.12 14.11
CA LYS A 27 2.00 6.53 13.90
C LYS A 27 2.71 6.76 12.57
N GLY A 28 3.56 5.83 12.18
CA GLY A 28 4.17 5.75 10.85
C GLY A 28 3.47 4.72 9.99
N ASP A 29 4.21 4.01 9.16
CA ASP A 29 3.67 2.94 8.33
C ASP A 29 3.15 1.78 9.18
N GLY A 30 2.16 1.07 8.67
CA GLY A 30 1.64 -0.10 9.37
C GLY A 30 2.66 -1.23 9.41
N VAL A 31 2.90 -1.86 8.28
CA VAL A 31 3.87 -2.95 8.13
C VAL A 31 4.76 -2.65 6.94
N LYS A 32 6.04 -2.46 7.20
CA LYS A 32 7.05 -2.16 6.20
C LYS A 32 8.02 -3.33 6.05
N SER A 33 8.33 -3.73 4.82
CA SER A 33 9.55 -4.47 4.50
C SER A 33 10.42 -3.65 3.58
N LYS A 34 11.73 -3.68 3.83
CA LYS A 34 12.69 -2.95 3.01
C LYS A 34 13.89 -3.83 2.67
N ALA A 35 14.21 -3.91 1.39
CA ALA A 35 15.31 -4.72 0.87
C ALA A 35 15.26 -6.15 1.47
N ALA A 36 14.07 -6.74 1.44
CA ALA A 36 13.79 -8.05 1.98
C ALA A 36 13.00 -8.87 0.95
N ASP A 37 13.51 -10.01 0.54
CA ASP A 37 12.97 -10.83 -0.53
C ASP A 37 12.05 -11.94 -0.01
N ASN A 38 11.16 -12.44 -0.88
CA ASN A 38 10.22 -13.52 -0.57
C ASN A 38 9.35 -13.23 0.66
N ILE A 39 8.72 -12.07 0.66
CA ILE A 39 7.87 -11.59 1.77
C ILE A 39 6.41 -11.90 1.50
N VAL A 40 5.73 -12.42 2.51
CA VAL A 40 4.29 -12.70 2.48
C VAL A 40 3.56 -11.88 3.53
N TYR A 41 2.58 -11.09 3.08
CA TYR A 41 1.58 -10.43 3.93
C TYR A 41 0.24 -11.14 3.74
N HIS A 42 -0.24 -11.82 4.76
CA HIS A 42 -1.46 -12.63 4.64
C HIS A 42 -2.45 -12.37 5.77
N ARG A 43 -3.68 -11.99 5.40
CA ARG A 43 -4.76 -11.70 6.36
C ARG A 43 -4.36 -10.71 7.46
N ILE A 44 -3.75 -9.60 7.06
CA ILE A 44 -3.39 -8.50 7.95
C ILE A 44 -4.43 -7.39 7.83
N ARG A 45 -4.75 -6.75 8.94
CA ARG A 45 -5.56 -5.54 8.95
C ARG A 45 -4.77 -4.37 9.53
N VAL A 46 -4.74 -3.26 8.80
CA VAL A 46 -4.20 -2.00 9.30
C VAL A 46 -5.30 -0.94 9.24
N THR A 47 -5.55 -0.26 10.34
CA THR A 47 -6.66 0.70 10.42
C THR A 47 -6.27 1.94 11.22
N TRP A 48 -6.56 3.11 10.65
CA TRP A 48 -6.59 4.37 11.37
C TRP A 48 -8.03 4.70 11.72
N THR A 49 -8.38 4.57 12.99
CA THR A 49 -9.77 4.62 13.47
C THR A 49 -10.39 6.01 13.44
N ARG A 50 -9.58 7.06 13.30
CA ARG A 50 -10.06 8.44 13.11
C ARG A 50 -10.62 8.70 11.70
N GLY A 51 -10.48 7.75 10.78
CA GLY A 51 -10.85 7.93 9.37
C GLY A 51 -9.80 8.71 8.57
N PRO A 52 -10.16 9.20 7.37
CA PRO A 52 -9.26 9.97 6.50
C PRO A 52 -8.69 11.20 7.21
N HIS A 53 -7.38 11.25 7.38
CA HIS A 53 -6.71 12.34 8.09
C HIS A 53 -5.23 12.45 7.71
N PRO A 54 -4.69 13.67 7.47
CA PRO A 54 -3.31 13.85 7.03
C PRO A 54 -2.23 13.41 8.04
N GLU A 55 -2.58 13.30 9.30
CA GLU A 55 -1.66 12.82 10.35
C GLU A 55 -1.69 11.30 10.55
N ASN A 56 -2.42 10.56 9.73
CA ASN A 56 -2.31 9.11 9.71
C ASN A 56 -0.96 8.71 9.12
N GLY A 57 -0.50 7.50 9.44
CA GLY A 57 0.68 6.95 8.78
C GLY A 57 0.47 6.85 7.27
N ALA A 58 1.57 6.93 6.51
CA ALA A 58 1.51 7.00 5.06
C ALA A 58 0.98 5.71 4.44
N TYR A 59 1.53 4.57 4.83
CA TYR A 59 1.27 3.29 4.18
C TYR A 59 0.73 2.24 5.16
N GLY A 60 -0.27 1.50 4.71
CA GLY A 60 -0.75 0.36 5.51
C GLY A 60 0.19 -0.84 5.42
N VAL A 61 0.44 -1.31 4.22
CA VAL A 61 1.42 -2.35 3.88
C VAL A 61 2.39 -1.77 2.86
N TYR A 62 3.68 -1.87 3.16
CA TYR A 62 4.73 -1.16 2.43
C TYR A 62 5.96 -2.03 2.15
N PRO A 63 5.92 -2.98 1.22
CA PRO A 63 7.11 -3.60 0.66
C PRO A 63 7.81 -2.66 -0.31
N VAL A 64 9.11 -2.50 -0.15
CA VAL A 64 9.97 -1.67 -1.01
C VAL A 64 11.33 -2.30 -1.22
N GLU A 65 11.86 -2.18 -2.44
CA GLU A 65 13.18 -2.75 -2.83
C GLU A 65 13.24 -4.27 -2.58
N SER A 66 12.19 -5.01 -2.98
CA SER A 66 12.02 -6.44 -2.68
C SER A 66 11.79 -7.26 -3.95
N ASP A 67 12.19 -8.52 -3.94
CA ASP A 67 11.85 -9.51 -4.97
C ASP A 67 10.99 -10.62 -4.37
N GLY A 68 9.92 -11.02 -5.06
CA GLY A 68 9.00 -12.03 -4.55
C GLY A 68 8.09 -11.53 -3.43
N VAL A 69 7.13 -10.66 -3.76
CA VAL A 69 6.19 -10.09 -2.80
C VAL A 69 4.79 -10.67 -3.00
N LEU A 70 4.21 -11.23 -1.97
CA LEU A 70 2.81 -11.64 -1.94
C LEU A 70 2.03 -10.84 -0.89
N VAL A 71 1.01 -10.10 -1.34
CA VAL A 71 0.01 -9.45 -0.50
C VAL A 71 -1.33 -10.14 -0.75
N ASP A 72 -1.86 -10.89 0.22
CA ASP A 72 -3.06 -11.71 0.06
C ASP A 72 -4.01 -11.56 1.26
N GLY A 73 -5.24 -11.16 0.99
CA GLY A 73 -6.28 -11.01 2.01
C GLY A 73 -6.03 -9.89 3.02
N VAL A 74 -5.31 -8.87 2.63
CA VAL A 74 -5.00 -7.71 3.49
C VAL A 74 -6.14 -6.70 3.44
N LYS A 75 -6.43 -6.05 4.57
CA LYS A 75 -7.36 -4.92 4.62
C LYS A 75 -6.67 -3.70 5.22
N VAL A 76 -6.71 -2.59 4.48
CA VAL A 76 -6.18 -1.29 4.96
C VAL A 76 -7.24 -0.20 4.88
N THR A 77 -7.31 0.61 5.95
CA THR A 77 -8.26 1.73 6.03
C THR A 77 -7.60 2.96 6.63
N GLY A 78 -7.67 4.08 5.91
CA GLY A 78 -7.33 5.40 6.43
C GLY A 78 -5.87 5.83 6.26
N ALA A 79 -5.07 5.18 5.43
CA ALA A 79 -3.69 5.60 5.13
C ALA A 79 -3.66 6.97 4.45
N SER A 80 -2.75 7.85 4.88
CA SER A 80 -2.62 9.21 4.34
C SER A 80 -1.86 9.30 3.02
N ASP A 81 -1.39 8.17 2.53
CA ASP A 81 -0.79 7.96 1.22
C ASP A 81 -1.44 6.72 0.59
N ALA A 82 -0.86 5.54 0.61
CA ALA A 82 -1.46 4.37 0.02
C ALA A 82 -1.84 3.29 1.06
N GLY A 83 -3.01 2.68 0.86
CA GLY A 83 -3.39 1.52 1.67
C GLY A 83 -2.40 0.37 1.49
N ILE A 84 -2.21 -0.07 0.27
CA ILE A 84 -1.22 -1.08 -0.13
C ILE A 84 -0.28 -0.44 -1.13
N TYR A 85 0.98 -0.29 -0.76
CA TYR A 85 2.03 0.20 -1.64
C TYR A 85 3.04 -0.90 -1.91
N VAL A 86 3.41 -1.07 -3.16
CA VAL A 86 4.56 -1.90 -3.57
C VAL A 86 5.45 -1.07 -4.46
N GLY A 87 6.64 -0.76 -4.01
CA GLY A 87 7.57 0.11 -4.75
C GLY A 87 8.91 -0.52 -5.02
N GLN A 88 9.48 -0.19 -6.19
CA GLN A 88 10.86 -0.54 -6.54
C GLN A 88 11.16 -2.05 -6.40
N SER A 89 10.16 -2.87 -6.72
CA SER A 89 10.15 -4.30 -6.41
C SER A 89 9.87 -5.14 -7.66
N HIS A 90 10.13 -6.46 -7.58
CA HIS A 90 9.92 -7.40 -8.67
C HIS A 90 9.10 -8.62 -8.22
N ASN A 91 8.46 -9.28 -9.20
CA ASN A 91 7.73 -10.53 -8.97
C ASN A 91 6.67 -10.43 -7.86
N ILE A 92 5.67 -9.61 -8.12
CA ILE A 92 4.70 -9.14 -7.13
C ILE A 92 3.34 -9.76 -7.40
N THR A 93 2.64 -10.16 -6.36
CA THR A 93 1.21 -10.46 -6.40
C THR A 93 0.48 -9.72 -5.29
N VAL A 94 -0.53 -8.93 -5.66
CA VAL A 94 -1.48 -8.29 -4.73
C VAL A 94 -2.86 -8.81 -5.05
N ARG A 95 -3.47 -9.56 -4.13
CA ARG A 95 -4.77 -10.18 -4.39
C ARG A 95 -5.68 -10.27 -3.18
N ASN A 96 -6.97 -10.49 -3.43
CA ASN A 96 -8.00 -10.76 -2.40
C ASN A 96 -8.02 -9.71 -1.28
N SER A 97 -7.53 -8.51 -1.56
CA SER A 97 -7.28 -7.48 -0.57
C SER A 97 -8.28 -6.33 -0.68
N ILE A 98 -8.43 -5.57 0.39
CA ILE A 98 -9.36 -4.44 0.47
C ILE A 98 -8.58 -3.19 0.89
N ALA A 99 -8.57 -2.19 0.02
CA ALA A 99 -8.04 -0.86 0.32
C ALA A 99 -9.20 0.14 0.34
N GLU A 100 -9.47 0.70 1.52
CA GLU A 100 -10.67 1.49 1.76
C GLU A 100 -10.35 2.80 2.48
N ALA A 101 -10.90 3.91 1.98
CA ALA A 101 -10.79 5.22 2.61
C ALA A 101 -9.34 5.70 2.84
N ASN A 102 -8.44 5.39 1.91
CA ASN A 102 -7.07 5.88 1.86
C ASN A 102 -6.95 7.03 0.84
N VAL A 103 -5.80 7.66 0.70
CA VAL A 103 -5.58 8.56 -0.44
C VAL A 103 -5.45 7.73 -1.70
N ALA A 104 -4.49 6.84 -1.83
CA ALA A 104 -4.48 5.82 -2.86
C ALA A 104 -4.89 4.45 -2.28
N GLY A 105 -5.67 3.68 -3.01
CA GLY A 105 -6.04 2.34 -2.56
C GLY A 105 -4.86 1.39 -2.66
N ILE A 106 -4.40 1.14 -3.87
CA ILE A 106 -3.26 0.27 -4.19
C ILE A 106 -2.32 1.03 -5.11
N GLU A 107 -1.04 1.03 -4.81
CA GLU A 107 0.03 1.60 -5.64
C GLU A 107 1.07 0.57 -6.02
N ILE A 108 1.42 0.54 -7.30
CA ILE A 108 2.54 -0.21 -7.87
C ILE A 108 3.47 0.81 -8.51
N GLU A 109 4.56 1.14 -7.81
CA GLU A 109 5.48 2.20 -8.19
C GLU A 109 6.84 1.62 -8.59
N ASN A 110 7.39 2.04 -9.74
CA ASN A 110 8.72 1.61 -10.21
C ASN A 110 8.97 0.08 -10.09
N SER A 111 7.93 -0.71 -10.33
CA SER A 111 7.95 -2.14 -10.07
C SER A 111 7.71 -2.97 -11.32
N ARG A 112 8.17 -4.21 -11.35
CA ARG A 112 8.09 -5.08 -12.52
C ARG A 112 7.49 -6.44 -12.21
N ASN A 113 6.86 -7.03 -13.22
CA ASN A 113 6.25 -8.36 -13.13
C ASN A 113 5.23 -8.42 -11.99
N ALA A 114 4.26 -7.53 -12.02
CA ALA A 114 3.22 -7.43 -10.99
C ALA A 114 1.88 -7.95 -11.49
N LEU A 115 1.19 -8.71 -10.64
CA LEU A 115 -0.20 -9.12 -10.81
C LEU A 115 -1.04 -8.51 -9.68
N VAL A 116 -2.00 -7.67 -10.05
CA VAL A 116 -2.95 -7.04 -9.11
C VAL A 116 -4.34 -7.52 -9.47
N GLU A 117 -4.89 -8.46 -8.69
CA GLU A 117 -6.15 -9.10 -9.05
C GLU A 117 -7.08 -9.39 -7.86
N HIS A 118 -8.38 -9.45 -8.15
CA HIS A 118 -9.42 -9.81 -7.15
C HIS A 118 -9.39 -8.92 -5.89
N ASN A 119 -8.98 -7.67 -6.04
CA ASN A 119 -8.98 -6.70 -4.94
C ASN A 119 -10.22 -5.81 -5.00
N VAL A 120 -10.51 -5.16 -3.88
CA VAL A 120 -11.49 -4.10 -3.76
C VAL A 120 -10.77 -2.82 -3.37
N ALA A 121 -10.81 -1.81 -4.24
CA ALA A 121 -10.35 -0.45 -3.95
C ALA A 121 -11.57 0.48 -3.93
N THR A 122 -11.96 0.94 -2.75
CA THR A 122 -13.19 1.71 -2.59
C THR A 122 -13.06 2.84 -1.59
N ARG A 123 -13.80 3.91 -1.82
CA ARG A 123 -13.82 5.10 -0.95
C ARG A 123 -12.43 5.74 -0.74
N ASN A 124 -11.46 5.48 -1.60
CA ASN A 124 -10.19 6.19 -1.61
C ASN A 124 -10.31 7.50 -2.40
N THR A 125 -9.28 8.31 -2.46
CA THR A 125 -9.21 9.42 -3.44
C THR A 125 -8.93 8.85 -4.83
N GLY A 126 -7.88 8.01 -4.96
CA GLY A 126 -7.58 7.21 -6.14
C GLY A 126 -7.70 5.72 -5.85
N GLY A 127 -8.11 4.92 -6.83
CA GLY A 127 -8.35 3.49 -6.65
C GLY A 127 -7.08 2.64 -6.72
N ILE A 128 -6.64 2.31 -7.92
CA ILE A 128 -5.42 1.53 -8.21
C ILE A 128 -4.54 2.39 -9.11
N LEU A 129 -3.32 2.65 -8.69
CA LEU A 129 -2.35 3.49 -9.39
C LEU A 129 -1.13 2.65 -9.78
N VAL A 130 -0.73 2.74 -11.05
CA VAL A 130 0.50 2.12 -11.57
C VAL A 130 1.30 3.20 -12.25
N PHE A 131 2.49 3.49 -11.74
CA PHE A 131 3.28 4.62 -12.23
C PHE A 131 4.77 4.49 -11.92
N ASP A 132 5.56 5.32 -12.57
CA ASP A 132 6.99 5.46 -12.33
C ASP A 132 7.32 6.87 -11.88
N LEU A 133 8.19 6.96 -10.90
CA LEU A 133 8.82 8.21 -10.48
C LEU A 133 10.29 8.25 -10.89
N PRO A 134 10.79 9.43 -11.27
CA PRO A 134 12.22 9.61 -11.56
C PRO A 134 13.03 9.67 -10.25
N ASN A 135 14.35 9.45 -10.39
CA ASN A 135 15.33 9.65 -9.32
C ASN A 135 15.16 8.76 -8.08
N LEU A 136 14.55 7.59 -8.23
CA LEU A 136 14.51 6.57 -7.21
C LEU A 136 15.68 5.58 -7.37
N PRO A 137 16.09 4.86 -6.29
CA PRO A 137 17.15 3.85 -6.37
C PRO A 137 16.91 2.79 -7.44
N VAL A 138 15.69 2.31 -7.58
CA VAL A 138 15.26 1.43 -8.67
C VAL A 138 14.32 2.21 -9.59
N MET A 139 14.74 2.40 -10.83
CA MET A 139 14.00 3.18 -11.82
C MET A 139 13.33 2.27 -12.84
N GLY A 140 12.17 2.72 -13.31
CA GLY A 140 11.42 2.09 -14.39
C GLY A 140 10.64 0.86 -13.95
N GLY A 141 9.35 0.90 -14.19
CA GLY A 141 8.42 -0.20 -14.00
C GLY A 141 8.12 -0.94 -15.32
N GLY A 142 7.21 -1.89 -15.26
CA GLY A 142 6.67 -2.56 -16.44
C GLY A 142 6.19 -3.98 -16.20
N ASN A 143 5.49 -4.52 -17.19
CA ASN A 143 4.87 -5.83 -17.13
C ASN A 143 3.93 -5.97 -15.90
N VAL A 144 3.02 -5.00 -15.74
CA VAL A 144 2.02 -4.99 -14.68
C VAL A 144 0.67 -5.39 -15.26
N ILE A 145 0.04 -6.38 -14.66
CA ILE A 145 -1.31 -6.82 -15.00
C ILE A 145 -2.26 -6.40 -13.87
N VAL A 146 -3.27 -5.61 -14.21
CA VAL A 146 -4.36 -5.24 -13.31
C VAL A 146 -5.64 -5.86 -13.85
N ALA A 147 -6.19 -6.86 -13.16
CA ALA A 147 -7.31 -7.63 -13.66
C ALA A 147 -8.30 -8.03 -12.56
N ASN A 148 -9.57 -8.15 -12.91
CA ASN A 148 -10.62 -8.69 -12.01
C ASN A 148 -10.75 -7.97 -10.67
N ASN A 149 -10.42 -6.68 -10.61
CA ASN A 149 -10.57 -5.87 -9.41
C ASN A 149 -11.92 -5.13 -9.42
N LEU A 150 -12.46 -4.87 -8.24
CA LEU A 150 -13.57 -3.95 -8.05
C LEU A 150 -13.02 -2.59 -7.62
N VAL A 151 -13.04 -1.61 -8.52
CA VAL A 151 -12.58 -0.25 -8.28
C VAL A 151 -13.79 0.68 -8.36
N VAL A 152 -14.33 1.09 -7.21
CA VAL A 152 -15.63 1.77 -7.15
C VAL A 152 -15.69 2.82 -6.06
N ALA A 153 -16.42 3.91 -6.31
CA ALA A 153 -16.65 5.00 -5.36
C ALA A 153 -15.37 5.58 -4.75
N ASN A 154 -14.32 5.74 -5.55
CA ASN A 154 -13.07 6.37 -5.11
C ASN A 154 -13.18 7.90 -5.28
N ASP A 155 -13.99 8.52 -4.43
CA ASP A 155 -14.34 9.95 -4.47
C ASP A 155 -14.06 10.69 -3.16
N THR A 156 -13.35 10.06 -2.22
CA THR A 156 -12.91 10.71 -0.97
C THR A 156 -12.06 11.94 -1.28
N PRO A 157 -12.32 13.09 -0.64
CA PRO A 157 -11.42 14.23 -0.75
C PRO A 157 -9.99 13.86 -0.39
N ASN A 158 -9.03 14.33 -1.20
CA ASN A 158 -7.62 14.06 -0.94
C ASN A 158 -7.20 14.67 0.41
N PHE A 159 -6.69 13.84 1.29
CA PHE A 159 -6.23 14.22 2.62
C PHE A 159 -4.75 13.96 2.84
N ALA A 160 -3.98 13.74 1.76
CA ALA A 160 -2.53 13.61 1.86
C ALA A 160 -1.90 14.85 2.51
N PRO A 161 -0.84 14.69 3.30
CA PRO A 161 -0.09 15.83 3.81
C PRO A 161 0.41 16.72 2.66
N PRO A 162 0.41 18.05 2.82
CA PRO A 162 0.94 18.96 1.82
C PRO A 162 2.40 18.62 1.46
N GLY A 163 2.69 18.57 0.17
CA GLY A 163 4.03 18.28 -0.35
C GLY A 163 4.28 16.81 -0.68
N ASN A 164 3.43 15.90 -0.28
CA ASN A 164 3.49 14.52 -0.74
C ASN A 164 3.12 14.41 -2.22
N ILE A 165 3.72 13.46 -2.94
CA ILE A 165 3.44 13.21 -4.36
C ILE A 165 1.95 12.91 -4.56
N VAL A 166 1.39 12.08 -3.72
CA VAL A 166 -0.02 11.71 -3.78
C VAL A 166 -0.99 12.86 -3.48
N ALA A 167 -0.51 14.00 -2.98
CA ALA A 167 -1.35 15.19 -2.86
C ALA A 167 -1.88 15.69 -4.24
N GLY A 168 -1.25 15.26 -5.33
CA GLY A 168 -1.70 15.52 -6.70
C GLY A 168 -2.76 14.54 -7.22
N VAL A 169 -3.04 13.45 -6.53
CA VAL A 169 -4.04 12.46 -6.94
C VAL A 169 -5.43 13.10 -6.92
N ARG A 170 -6.16 12.95 -8.03
CA ARG A 170 -7.52 13.47 -8.16
C ARG A 170 -8.53 12.40 -7.75
N ARG A 171 -9.70 12.86 -7.32
CA ARG A 171 -10.83 11.96 -7.03
C ARG A 171 -11.28 11.22 -8.29
N GLY A 172 -11.54 9.92 -8.15
CA GLY A 172 -12.01 9.08 -9.24
C GLY A 172 -10.91 8.57 -10.18
N THR A 173 -9.66 8.75 -9.77
CA THR A 173 -8.53 8.19 -10.52
C THR A 173 -8.42 6.68 -10.27
#